data_3e2320fac923bbc5fecf12298f4b2755
#
_entry.id   3e2320fac923bbc5fecf12298f4b2755
#
_cell.length_a   1.000
_cell.length_b   1.000
_cell.length_c   1.000
_cell.angle_alpha   90.00
_cell.angle_beta   90.00
_cell.angle_gamma   90.00
#
_symmetry.space_group_name_H-M   'P 1'
#
loop_
_entity.id
_entity.type
_entity.pdbx_description
1 polymer ?
#
loop_
_entity_poly.entity_id
_entity_poly.type
_entity_poly.pdbx_seq_one_letter_code
_entity_poly.pdbx_strand_id
1 'polypeptide(L)'
;MNNKMMKELCDDFKIEHHNSSPYRPQMNGAVEAANKNIKKIVQKMVVTYKDWHEMLPFALHGYRTSVRTSTGATPYSLVYDMEAVLPVEVEIPSMRVLMEAELLEAEWVQSRYDQLNLIEEKRMTALCHKQLSQKRIQESSSP
;
A
#
# COMPACT_ATOMS: atom_id res chain seq x y z
N MET A 1 17.91 -17.28 -5.16
CA MET A 1 19.08 -16.97 -6.02
C MET A 1 19.89 -15.90 -5.31
N ASN A 2 21.06 -16.27 -4.83
CA ASN A 2 22.00 -15.33 -4.19
C ASN A 2 22.94 -14.82 -5.29
N ASN A 3 22.50 -13.83 -6.05
CA ASN A 3 23.31 -13.27 -7.12
C ASN A 3 24.11 -12.08 -6.54
N LYS A 4 25.46 -12.10 -6.72
CA LYS A 4 26.37 -11.06 -6.26
C LYS A 4 25.93 -9.67 -6.73
N MET A 5 25.50 -9.55 -7.99
CA MET A 5 24.98 -8.31 -8.59
C MET A 5 23.73 -7.79 -7.85
N MET A 6 22.80 -8.69 -7.41
CA MET A 6 21.62 -8.31 -6.67
C MET A 6 21.97 -7.79 -5.28
N LYS A 7 22.98 -8.39 -4.65
CA LYS A 7 23.46 -7.93 -3.35
C LYS A 7 24.11 -6.55 -3.45
N GLU A 8 24.97 -6.34 -4.43
CA GLU A 8 25.60 -5.04 -4.71
C GLU A 8 24.52 -3.97 -4.98
N LEU A 9 23.51 -4.27 -5.80
CA LEU A 9 22.39 -3.36 -6.07
C LEU A 9 21.63 -3.00 -4.78
N CYS A 10 21.33 -3.98 -3.93
CA CYS A 10 20.62 -3.74 -2.68
C CYS A 10 21.46 -2.88 -1.71
N ASP A 11 22.76 -3.12 -1.65
CA ASP A 11 23.69 -2.36 -0.80
C ASP A 11 23.81 -0.90 -1.29
N ASP A 12 23.94 -0.68 -2.61
CA ASP A 12 24.00 0.66 -3.22
C ASP A 12 22.75 1.50 -2.97
N PHE A 13 21.58 0.89 -3.07
CA PHE A 13 20.28 1.55 -2.87
C PHE A 13 19.76 1.46 -1.43
N LYS A 14 20.54 0.93 -0.49
CA LYS A 14 20.14 0.73 0.92
C LYS A 14 18.82 -0.05 1.06
N ILE A 15 18.63 -1.06 0.21
CA ILE A 15 17.48 -1.95 0.21
C ILE A 15 17.78 -3.14 1.11
N GLU A 16 16.97 -3.32 2.15
CA GLU A 16 17.07 -4.50 3.00
C GLU A 16 16.52 -5.72 2.25
N HIS A 17 17.42 -6.64 1.88
CA HIS A 17 17.10 -7.82 1.10
C HIS A 17 16.75 -9.00 2.01
N HIS A 18 15.49 -9.42 1.97
CA HIS A 18 14.98 -10.59 2.68
C HIS A 18 14.81 -11.78 1.74
N ASN A 19 15.35 -12.92 2.14
CA ASN A 19 15.17 -14.18 1.40
C ASN A 19 14.02 -14.97 1.99
N SER A 20 13.07 -15.41 1.16
CA SER A 20 12.07 -16.39 1.57
C SER A 20 12.60 -17.81 1.36
N SER A 21 12.38 -18.69 2.33
CA SER A 21 12.72 -20.11 2.20
C SER A 21 11.63 -20.84 1.41
N PRO A 22 11.98 -21.71 0.44
CA PRO A 22 11.01 -22.56 -0.25
C PRO A 22 10.24 -23.48 0.70
N TYR A 23 10.78 -23.75 1.89
CA TYR A 23 10.14 -24.56 2.93
C TYR A 23 9.12 -23.80 3.79
N ARG A 24 8.99 -22.48 3.62
CA ARG A 24 8.01 -21.63 4.33
C ARG A 24 7.28 -20.69 3.38
N PRO A 25 6.46 -21.20 2.46
CA PRO A 25 5.74 -20.38 1.48
C PRO A 25 4.79 -19.36 2.12
N GLN A 26 4.31 -19.64 3.34
CA GLN A 26 3.44 -18.72 4.09
C GLN A 26 4.10 -17.36 4.41
N MET A 27 5.42 -17.31 4.51
CA MET A 27 6.15 -16.04 4.71
C MET A 27 6.04 -15.09 3.52
N ASN A 28 5.80 -15.61 2.31
CA ASN A 28 5.66 -14.83 1.08
C ASN A 28 4.19 -14.58 0.68
N GLY A 29 3.24 -15.15 1.40
CA GLY A 29 1.81 -15.11 1.03
C GLY A 29 1.26 -13.69 0.89
N ALA A 30 1.71 -12.73 1.70
CA ALA A 30 1.30 -11.33 1.60
C ALA A 30 1.78 -10.67 0.29
N VAL A 31 3.02 -10.94 -0.11
CA VAL A 31 3.60 -10.44 -1.37
C VAL A 31 2.93 -11.08 -2.57
N GLU A 32 2.67 -12.38 -2.52
CA GLU A 32 1.96 -13.10 -3.57
C GLU A 32 0.54 -12.57 -3.76
N ALA A 33 -0.19 -12.33 -2.66
CA ALA A 33 -1.52 -11.72 -2.70
C ALA A 33 -1.49 -10.30 -3.27
N ALA A 34 -0.51 -9.48 -2.89
CA ALA A 34 -0.31 -8.15 -3.44
C ALA A 34 -0.05 -8.21 -4.95
N ASN A 35 0.89 -9.04 -5.38
CA ASN A 35 1.23 -9.22 -6.80
C ASN A 35 0.05 -9.73 -7.62
N LYS A 36 -0.75 -10.66 -7.07
CA LYS A 36 -1.97 -11.15 -7.71
C LYS A 36 -3.00 -10.03 -7.91
N ASN A 37 -3.16 -9.16 -6.93
CA ASN A 37 -4.08 -8.03 -7.01
C ASN A 37 -3.59 -6.99 -8.02
N ILE A 38 -2.32 -6.60 -7.98
CA ILE A 38 -1.71 -5.68 -8.94
C ILE A 38 -1.85 -6.23 -10.37
N LYS A 39 -1.55 -7.52 -10.57
CA LYS A 39 -1.72 -8.17 -11.86
C LYS A 39 -3.16 -8.08 -12.37
N LYS A 40 -4.17 -8.29 -11.51
CA LYS A 40 -5.58 -8.16 -11.88
C LYS A 40 -5.95 -6.73 -12.27
N ILE A 41 -5.39 -5.72 -11.59
CA ILE A 41 -5.63 -4.31 -11.93
C ILE A 41 -5.02 -4.01 -13.29
N VAL A 42 -3.74 -4.36 -13.50
CA VAL A 42 -3.05 -4.18 -14.79
C VAL A 42 -3.83 -4.85 -15.92
N GLN A 43 -4.28 -6.09 -15.74
CA GLN A 43 -5.05 -6.83 -16.75
C GLN A 43 -6.35 -6.14 -17.17
N LYS A 44 -6.96 -5.36 -16.27
CA LYS A 44 -8.19 -4.59 -16.58
C LYS A 44 -7.90 -3.27 -17.30
N MET A 45 -6.69 -2.74 -17.15
CA MET A 45 -6.28 -1.45 -17.72
C MET A 45 -5.63 -1.59 -19.09
N VAL A 46 -5.01 -2.74 -19.34
CA VAL A 46 -4.24 -2.98 -20.57
C VAL A 46 -5.21 -3.33 -21.71
N VAL A 47 -5.11 -2.57 -22.79
CA VAL A 47 -5.87 -2.84 -24.03
C VAL A 47 -5.11 -3.82 -24.90
N THR A 48 -3.78 -3.69 -24.98
CA THR A 48 -2.89 -4.57 -25.72
C THR A 48 -1.85 -5.18 -24.78
N TYR A 49 -1.49 -6.43 -24.99
CA TYR A 49 -0.50 -7.16 -24.17
C TYR A 49 0.85 -6.42 -24.01
N LYS A 50 1.20 -5.55 -24.95
CA LYS A 50 2.48 -4.82 -24.95
C LYS A 50 2.52 -3.60 -24.02
N ASP A 51 1.38 -3.06 -23.61
CA ASP A 51 1.27 -1.75 -22.92
C ASP A 51 1.26 -1.88 -21.39
N TRP A 52 1.44 -3.09 -20.85
CA TRP A 52 1.33 -3.35 -19.42
C TRP A 52 2.31 -2.54 -18.56
N HIS A 53 3.50 -2.25 -19.09
CA HIS A 53 4.54 -1.51 -18.38
C HIS A 53 4.17 -0.04 -18.20
N GLU A 54 3.47 0.55 -19.16
CA GLU A 54 2.95 1.92 -19.07
C GLU A 54 1.80 2.03 -18.06
N MET A 55 0.99 0.98 -17.95
CA MET A 55 -0.14 0.91 -17.03
C MET A 55 0.26 0.54 -15.59
N LEU A 56 1.45 -0.01 -15.39
CA LEU A 56 1.92 -0.48 -14.08
C LEU A 56 1.96 0.63 -13.01
N PRO A 57 2.45 1.86 -13.27
CA PRO A 57 2.43 2.95 -12.28
C PRO A 57 1.02 3.28 -11.81
N PHE A 58 0.05 3.33 -12.72
CA PHE A 58 -1.36 3.60 -12.40
C PHE A 58 -2.00 2.47 -11.60
N ALA A 59 -1.68 1.22 -11.95
CA ALA A 59 -2.13 0.05 -11.20
C ALA A 59 -1.56 0.02 -9.78
N LEU A 60 -0.30 0.39 -9.60
CA LEU A 60 0.34 0.53 -8.30
C LEU A 60 -0.29 1.66 -7.49
N HIS A 61 -0.58 2.80 -8.12
CA HIS A 61 -1.28 3.90 -7.48
C HIS A 61 -2.67 3.44 -6.99
N GLY A 62 -3.47 2.85 -7.87
CA GLY A 62 -4.77 2.29 -7.51
C GLY A 62 -4.70 1.23 -6.41
N TYR A 63 -3.66 0.38 -6.41
CA TYR A 63 -3.44 -0.58 -5.34
C TYR A 63 -3.16 0.11 -3.99
N ARG A 64 -2.32 1.14 -3.98
CA ARG A 64 -1.89 1.85 -2.76
C ARG A 64 -3.00 2.69 -2.15
N THR A 65 -3.90 3.22 -2.97
CA THR A 65 -4.98 4.12 -2.56
C THR A 65 -6.32 3.42 -2.31
N SER A 66 -6.42 2.12 -2.59
CA SER A 66 -7.64 1.34 -2.32
C SER A 66 -7.62 0.73 -0.92
N VAL A 67 -8.74 0.82 -0.21
CA VAL A 67 -8.91 0.20 1.11
C VAL A 67 -8.77 -1.32 1.01
N ARG A 68 -8.01 -1.90 1.92
CA ARG A 68 -7.87 -3.36 2.07
C ARG A 68 -8.83 -3.89 3.11
N THR A 69 -9.66 -4.84 2.72
CA THR A 69 -10.63 -5.47 3.63
C THR A 69 -9.96 -6.11 4.85
N SER A 70 -8.72 -6.62 4.69
CA SER A 70 -7.96 -7.23 5.77
C SER A 70 -7.44 -6.25 6.83
N THR A 71 -7.20 -5.01 6.46
CA THR A 71 -6.63 -3.98 7.36
C THR A 71 -7.61 -2.84 7.65
N GLY A 72 -8.69 -2.71 6.86
CA GLY A 72 -9.64 -1.60 6.97
C GLY A 72 -9.07 -0.23 6.54
N ALA A 73 -7.86 -0.20 5.99
CA ALA A 73 -7.16 1.02 5.61
C ALA A 73 -6.49 0.89 4.24
N THR A 74 -6.12 2.03 3.64
CA THR A 74 -5.32 2.04 2.42
C THR A 74 -3.84 1.82 2.77
N PRO A 75 -3.06 1.13 1.93
CA PRO A 75 -1.60 1.06 2.12
C PRO A 75 -0.95 2.44 2.21
N TYR A 76 -1.48 3.42 1.48
CA TYR A 76 -0.96 4.80 1.49
C TYR A 76 -1.16 5.45 2.87
N SER A 77 -2.37 5.36 3.45
CA SER A 77 -2.65 5.98 4.74
C SER A 77 -1.87 5.34 5.90
N LEU A 78 -1.51 4.05 5.79
CA LEU A 78 -0.68 3.38 6.80
C LEU A 78 0.80 3.82 6.77
N VAL A 79 1.25 4.40 5.67
CA VAL A 79 2.62 4.92 5.51
C VAL A 79 2.69 6.40 5.86
N TYR A 80 1.76 7.18 5.30
CA TYR A 80 1.81 8.65 5.34
C TYR A 80 0.82 9.28 6.32
N ASP A 81 -0.06 8.49 6.91
CA ASP A 81 -1.17 8.91 7.78
C ASP A 81 -2.13 9.93 7.16
N MET A 82 -2.19 9.97 5.86
CA MET A 82 -3.09 10.81 5.09
C MET A 82 -3.66 10.04 3.90
N GLU A 83 -4.75 10.50 3.37
CA GLU A 83 -5.26 9.98 2.10
C GLU A 83 -4.51 10.61 0.92
N ALA A 84 -4.24 9.80 -0.10
CA ALA A 84 -3.61 10.29 -1.32
C ALA A 84 -4.56 11.23 -2.07
N VAL A 85 -4.02 12.27 -2.68
CA VAL A 85 -4.73 13.05 -3.69
C VAL A 85 -4.83 12.21 -4.95
N LEU A 86 -6.04 11.97 -5.43
CA LEU A 86 -6.27 11.20 -6.64
C LEU A 86 -6.08 12.09 -7.89
N PRO A 87 -5.69 11.52 -9.04
CA PRO A 87 -5.52 12.31 -10.26
C PRO A 87 -6.76 13.14 -10.64
N VAL A 88 -7.96 12.63 -10.39
CA VAL A 88 -9.21 13.37 -10.62
C VAL A 88 -9.37 14.57 -9.68
N GLU A 89 -8.81 14.52 -8.48
CA GLU A 89 -8.88 15.62 -7.51
C GLU A 89 -7.94 16.78 -7.88
N VAL A 90 -7.04 16.60 -8.84
CA VAL A 90 -6.22 17.68 -9.39
C VAL A 90 -7.07 18.59 -10.30
N GLU A 91 -8.03 18.00 -11.05
CA GLU A 91 -8.94 18.75 -11.91
C GLU A 91 -10.19 19.23 -11.14
N ILE A 92 -10.72 18.38 -10.26
CA ILE A 92 -11.94 18.64 -9.46
C ILE A 92 -11.58 18.40 -8.00
N PRO A 93 -11.03 19.41 -7.29
CA PRO A 93 -10.63 19.26 -5.90
C PRO A 93 -11.78 18.83 -4.99
N SER A 94 -11.53 17.82 -4.16
CA SER A 94 -12.46 17.47 -3.09
C SER A 94 -12.44 18.54 -1.98
N MET A 95 -13.51 18.57 -1.16
CA MET A 95 -13.56 19.51 -0.01
C MET A 95 -12.36 19.38 0.91
N ARG A 96 -11.82 18.16 1.08
CA ARG A 96 -10.60 17.92 1.85
C ARG A 96 -9.40 18.67 1.27
N VAL A 97 -9.19 18.57 -0.06
CA VAL A 97 -8.08 19.22 -0.75
C VAL A 97 -8.21 20.75 -0.67
N LEU A 98 -9.43 21.27 -0.84
CA LEU A 98 -9.70 22.71 -0.71
C LEU A 98 -9.42 23.21 0.69
N MET A 99 -9.92 22.55 1.72
CA MET A 99 -9.68 22.94 3.12
C MET A 99 -8.20 22.87 3.49
N GLU A 100 -7.48 21.87 3.00
CA GLU A 100 -6.05 21.72 3.25
C GLU A 100 -5.24 22.84 2.55
N ALA A 101 -5.67 23.28 1.36
CA ALA A 101 -5.04 24.38 0.61
C ALA A 101 -5.30 25.76 1.24
N GLU A 102 -6.35 25.93 2.05
CA GLU A 102 -6.68 27.19 2.75
C GLU A 102 -5.89 27.37 4.05
N LEU A 103 -5.24 26.31 4.55
CA LEU A 103 -4.47 26.37 5.80
C LEU A 103 -3.23 27.26 5.62
N LEU A 104 -2.94 28.09 6.61
CA LEU A 104 -1.66 28.75 6.72
C LEU A 104 -0.55 27.70 6.94
N GLU A 105 0.66 28.00 6.48
CA GLU A 105 1.80 27.07 6.59
C GLU A 105 2.01 26.53 8.01
N ALA A 106 1.90 27.39 9.03
CA ALA A 106 2.03 27.00 10.42
C ALA A 106 0.91 26.06 10.90
N GLU A 107 -0.32 26.30 10.46
CA GLU A 107 -1.48 25.45 10.77
C GLU A 107 -1.38 24.10 10.06
N TRP A 108 -0.92 24.11 8.80
CA TRP A 108 -0.67 22.89 8.06
C TRP A 108 0.39 22.01 8.73
N VAL A 109 1.53 22.63 9.14
CA VAL A 109 2.60 21.92 9.85
C VAL A 109 2.10 21.33 11.16
N GLN A 110 1.34 22.11 11.96
CA GLN A 110 0.78 21.63 13.22
C GLN A 110 -0.21 20.48 13.01
N SER A 111 -1.14 20.63 12.07
CA SER A 111 -2.10 19.58 11.71
C SER A 111 -1.38 18.31 11.24
N ARG A 112 -0.31 18.46 10.46
CA ARG A 112 0.50 17.35 10.00
C ARG A 112 1.23 16.64 11.13
N TYR A 113 1.77 17.39 12.06
CA TYR A 113 2.43 16.85 13.25
C TYR A 113 1.45 16.06 14.12
N ASP A 114 0.25 16.59 14.34
CA ASP A 114 -0.80 15.95 15.13
C ASP A 114 -1.25 14.64 14.47
N GLN A 115 -1.41 14.61 13.15
CA GLN A 115 -1.71 13.40 12.40
C GLN A 115 -0.61 12.35 12.58
N LEU A 116 0.66 12.73 12.41
CA LEU A 116 1.78 11.80 12.54
C LEU A 116 1.89 11.18 13.94
N ASN A 117 1.46 11.87 14.98
CA ASN A 117 1.40 11.33 16.33
C ASN A 117 0.37 10.20 16.47
N LEU A 118 -0.65 10.16 15.62
CA LEU A 118 -1.71 9.14 15.63
C LEU A 118 -1.41 7.96 14.71
N ILE A 119 -0.33 8.01 13.92
CA ILE A 119 -0.02 6.97 12.92
C ILE A 119 0.16 5.59 13.54
N GLU A 120 0.75 5.51 14.73
CA GLU A 120 0.98 4.24 15.41
C GLU A 120 -0.34 3.61 15.89
N GLU A 121 -1.29 4.42 16.34
CA GLU A 121 -2.62 3.95 16.72
C GLU A 121 -3.37 3.39 15.49
N LYS A 122 -3.29 4.10 14.36
CA LYS A 122 -3.88 3.66 13.09
C LYS A 122 -3.27 2.35 12.59
N ARG A 123 -1.95 2.21 12.70
CA ARG A 123 -1.23 0.98 12.36
C ARG A 123 -1.62 -0.18 13.27
N MET A 124 -1.74 0.07 14.57
CA MET A 124 -2.17 -0.93 15.54
C MET A 124 -3.60 -1.40 15.26
N THR A 125 -4.50 -0.48 14.97
CA THR A 125 -5.88 -0.79 14.57
C THR A 125 -5.91 -1.66 13.31
N ALA A 126 -5.14 -1.32 12.30
CA ALA A 126 -5.02 -2.12 11.07
C ALA A 126 -4.45 -3.52 11.33
N LEU A 127 -3.51 -3.65 12.26
CA LEU A 127 -2.96 -4.94 12.68
C LEU A 127 -4.02 -5.81 13.37
N CYS A 128 -4.82 -5.23 14.27
CA CYS A 128 -5.93 -5.93 14.91
C CYS A 128 -6.97 -6.41 13.89
N HIS A 129 -7.35 -5.57 12.94
CA HIS A 129 -8.24 -5.95 11.83
C HIS A 129 -7.68 -7.11 11.02
N LYS A 130 -6.39 -7.09 10.72
CA LYS A 130 -5.71 -8.17 10.00
C LYS A 130 -5.78 -9.49 10.77
N GLN A 131 -5.51 -9.48 12.07
CA GLN A 131 -5.58 -10.68 12.92
C GLN A 131 -6.99 -11.25 12.98
N LEU A 132 -8.01 -10.39 13.14
CA LEU A 132 -9.41 -10.81 13.13
C LEU A 132 -9.81 -11.41 11.78
N SER A 133 -9.39 -10.80 10.68
CA SER A 133 -9.64 -11.32 9.34
C SER A 133 -9.01 -12.70 9.14
N GLN A 134 -7.78 -12.90 9.61
CA GLN A 134 -7.10 -14.20 9.54
C GLN A 134 -7.81 -15.29 10.36
N LYS A 135 -8.25 -14.96 11.58
CA LYS A 135 -9.03 -15.89 12.42
C LYS A 135 -10.32 -16.34 11.74
N ARG A 136 -11.08 -15.39 11.17
CA ARG A 136 -12.33 -15.71 10.43
C ARG A 136 -12.08 -16.64 9.25
N ILE A 137 -10.98 -16.45 8.52
CA ILE A 137 -10.62 -17.33 7.41
C ILE A 137 -10.27 -18.74 7.91
N GLN A 138 -9.54 -18.84 9.01
CA GLN A 138 -9.20 -20.14 9.61
C GLN A 138 -10.44 -20.89 10.11
N GLU A 139 -11.35 -20.20 10.79
CA GLU A 139 -12.62 -20.75 11.27
C GLU A 139 -13.52 -21.23 10.12
N SER A 140 -13.56 -20.48 9.01
CA SER A 140 -14.33 -20.86 7.82
C SER A 140 -13.70 -22.02 7.02
N SER A 141 -12.43 -22.33 7.26
CA SER A 141 -11.68 -23.39 6.57
C SER A 141 -11.57 -24.67 7.39
N SER A 142 -12.06 -24.68 8.63
CA SER A 142 -12.18 -25.89 9.45
C SER A 142 -13.49 -26.58 9.11
N PRO A 143 -13.45 -27.88 8.70
CA PRO A 143 -14.63 -28.66 8.32
C PRO A 143 -15.56 -28.91 9.51
#